data_7fe995fd368b746468a7fa3e44b4f8df
#
_entry.id   7fe995fd368b746468a7fa3e44b4f8df
#
_cell.length_a   1.000
_cell.length_b   1.000
_cell.length_c   1.000
_cell.angle_alpha   90.00
_cell.angle_beta   90.00
_cell.angle_gamma   90.00
#
_symmetry.space_group_name_H-M   'P 1'
#
loop_
_entity.id
_entity.type
_entity.pdbx_description
1 polymer ?
#
loop_
_entity_poly.entity_id
_entity_poly.type
_entity_poly.pdbx_seq_one_letter_code
_entity_poly.pdbx_strand_id
1 'polypeptide(L)'
;MYLNMVYFGHGAYGIAAASQTYFDKPASQLSLPEASMLAGLLPAPNAYTPLRHEEKAKIRQAYVLNRMVETGMITTEEKSHAFRTQLKYAGKKGEKASTSPIKDAPYFVSHILFKHLLPKYGRDRVYRGGLKVYSTIDLELQQLAESIISCW
;
A
#
# COMPACT_ATOMS: atom_id res chain seq x y z
N MET A 1 -12.14 8.91 10.12
CA MET A 1 -11.84 9.65 8.87
C MET A 1 -10.35 9.74 8.56
N TYR A 2 -9.47 10.10 9.50
CA TYR A 2 -8.01 10.25 9.26
C TYR A 2 -7.36 9.03 8.58
N LEU A 3 -7.55 7.84 9.16
CA LEU A 3 -6.96 6.60 8.64
C LEU A 3 -7.42 6.20 7.23
N ASN A 4 -8.54 6.75 6.75
CA ASN A 4 -9.04 6.45 5.40
C ASN A 4 -8.40 7.32 4.31
N MET A 5 -7.65 8.37 4.69
CA MET A 5 -7.07 9.33 3.75
C MET A 5 -5.55 9.45 3.84
N VAL A 6 -4.97 9.06 4.98
CA VAL A 6 -3.53 9.22 5.22
C VAL A 6 -2.71 8.32 4.29
N TYR A 7 -1.56 8.82 3.87
CA TYR A 7 -0.63 8.08 3.02
C TYR A 7 0.22 7.11 3.83
N PHE A 8 0.29 5.84 3.39
CA PHE A 8 1.06 4.76 4.01
C PHE A 8 2.30 4.31 3.21
N GLY A 9 2.63 5.02 2.13
CA GLY A 9 3.70 4.61 1.22
C GLY A 9 3.21 3.71 0.07
N HIS A 10 4.07 3.47 -0.92
CA HIS A 10 3.80 2.60 -2.08
C HIS A 10 2.47 2.90 -2.80
N GLY A 11 2.06 4.18 -2.86
CA GLY A 11 0.80 4.58 -3.48
C GLY A 11 -0.45 4.26 -2.67
N ALA A 12 -0.32 3.72 -1.45
CA ALA A 12 -1.45 3.35 -0.61
C ALA A 12 -1.96 4.56 0.18
N TYR A 13 -3.14 5.04 -0.16
CA TYR A 13 -3.89 6.06 0.57
C TYR A 13 -5.03 5.39 1.34
N GLY A 14 -5.04 5.58 2.64
CA GLY A 14 -5.97 4.96 3.57
C GLY A 14 -5.60 3.55 4.00
N ILE A 15 -6.15 3.15 5.17
CA ILE A 15 -5.82 1.88 5.82
C ILE A 15 -6.24 0.65 4.98
N ALA A 16 -7.33 0.75 4.23
CA ALA A 16 -7.79 -0.35 3.38
C ALA A 16 -6.80 -0.62 2.24
N ALA A 17 -6.32 0.44 1.55
CA ALA A 17 -5.31 0.30 0.51
C ALA A 17 -3.97 -0.17 1.09
N ALA A 18 -3.57 0.33 2.27
CA ALA A 18 -2.35 -0.11 2.95
C ALA A 18 -2.40 -1.59 3.33
N SER A 19 -3.50 -2.04 3.93
CA SER A 19 -3.70 -3.45 4.30
C SER A 19 -3.58 -4.37 3.09
N GLN A 20 -4.20 -3.99 1.97
CA GLN A 20 -4.09 -4.74 0.73
C GLN A 20 -2.66 -4.73 0.17
N THR A 21 -1.99 -3.56 0.14
CA THR A 21 -0.64 -3.41 -0.41
C THR A 21 0.41 -4.17 0.39
N TYR A 22 0.35 -4.12 1.71
CA TYR A 22 1.38 -4.70 2.56
C TYR A 22 1.13 -6.15 2.95
N PHE A 23 -0.14 -6.57 3.09
CA PHE A 23 -0.51 -7.87 3.66
C PHE A 23 -1.47 -8.69 2.79
N ASP A 24 -1.98 -8.13 1.69
CA ASP A 24 -2.93 -8.77 0.77
C ASP A 24 -4.21 -9.26 1.48
N LYS A 25 -4.73 -8.43 2.39
CA LYS A 25 -5.96 -8.73 3.14
C LYS A 25 -6.76 -7.46 3.46
N PRO A 26 -8.07 -7.58 3.72
CA PRO A 26 -8.89 -6.43 4.12
C PRO A 26 -8.46 -5.91 5.51
N ALA A 27 -8.64 -4.60 5.74
CA ALA A 27 -8.25 -3.95 7.00
C ALA A 27 -8.91 -4.55 8.24
N SER A 28 -10.12 -5.11 8.11
CA SER A 28 -10.84 -5.79 9.20
C SER A 28 -10.18 -7.10 9.68
N GLN A 29 -9.27 -7.67 8.88
CA GLN A 29 -8.55 -8.91 9.18
C GLN A 29 -7.10 -8.67 9.62
N LEU A 30 -6.71 -7.40 9.82
CA LEU A 30 -5.39 -7.08 10.34
C LEU A 30 -5.23 -7.58 11.78
N SER A 31 -4.18 -8.35 12.01
CA SER A 31 -3.74 -8.75 13.34
C SER A 31 -3.03 -7.59 14.06
N LEU A 32 -2.89 -7.67 15.38
CA LEU A 32 -2.17 -6.66 16.18
C LEU A 32 -0.75 -6.37 15.66
N PRO A 33 0.10 -7.39 15.31
CA PRO A 33 1.41 -7.12 14.73
C PRO A 33 1.35 -6.36 13.39
N GLU A 34 0.37 -6.66 12.54
CA GLU A 34 0.20 -5.99 11.25
C GLU A 34 -0.32 -4.55 11.40
N ALA A 35 -1.33 -4.37 12.24
CA ALA A 35 -1.89 -3.05 12.51
C ALA A 35 -0.86 -2.10 13.15
N SER A 36 -0.08 -2.59 14.14
CA SER A 36 0.99 -1.82 14.77
C SER A 36 2.12 -1.47 13.81
N MET A 37 2.43 -2.36 12.84
CA MET A 37 3.38 -2.07 11.77
C MET A 37 2.89 -0.92 10.89
N LEU A 38 1.64 -0.97 10.40
CA LEU A 38 1.09 0.11 9.57
C LEU A 38 1.03 1.44 10.33
N ALA A 39 0.63 1.43 11.60
CA ALA A 39 0.64 2.64 12.44
C ALA A 39 2.05 3.24 12.58
N GLY A 40 3.08 2.39 12.63
CA GLY A 40 4.48 2.81 12.67
C GLY A 40 4.96 3.55 11.43
N LEU A 41 4.33 3.35 10.27
CA LEU A 41 4.71 3.99 9.00
C LEU A 41 4.29 5.45 8.90
N LEU A 42 3.25 5.86 9.62
CA LEU A 42 2.57 7.15 9.44
C LEU A 42 3.48 8.39 9.44
N PRO A 43 4.51 8.49 10.32
CA PRO A 43 5.35 9.71 10.35
C PRO A 43 6.20 9.90 9.09
N ALA A 44 6.69 8.82 8.47
CA ALA A 44 7.49 8.87 7.25
C ALA A 44 7.35 7.56 6.45
N PRO A 45 6.25 7.35 5.73
CA PRO A 45 5.90 6.06 5.12
C PRO A 45 6.97 5.52 4.16
N ASN A 46 7.61 6.39 3.39
CA ASN A 46 8.66 5.98 2.45
C ASN A 46 9.97 5.61 3.14
N ALA A 47 10.27 6.22 4.29
CA ALA A 47 11.49 5.95 5.06
C ALA A 47 11.36 4.70 5.96
N TYR A 48 10.15 4.40 6.42
CA TYR A 48 9.88 3.30 7.35
C TYR A 48 9.24 2.08 6.70
N THR A 49 9.10 2.05 5.37
CA THR A 49 8.49 0.91 4.69
C THR A 49 9.24 -0.40 4.96
N PRO A 50 8.57 -1.45 5.43
CA PRO A 50 9.20 -2.74 5.73
C PRO A 50 9.67 -3.47 4.48
N LEU A 51 9.21 -3.07 3.30
CA LEU A 51 9.62 -3.66 2.03
C LEU A 51 11.06 -3.31 1.66
N ARG A 52 11.57 -2.15 2.12
CA ARG A 52 12.93 -1.66 1.85
C ARG A 52 13.79 -1.53 3.11
N HIS A 53 13.21 -1.17 4.25
CA HIS A 53 13.90 -0.83 5.48
C HIS A 53 13.26 -1.55 6.68
N GLU A 54 13.35 -2.88 6.70
CA GLU A 54 12.69 -3.72 7.71
C GLU A 54 13.08 -3.38 9.15
N GLU A 55 14.37 -3.11 9.39
CA GLU A 55 14.86 -2.74 10.72
C GLU A 55 14.23 -1.45 11.23
N LYS A 56 14.18 -0.40 10.37
CA LYS A 56 13.54 0.87 10.74
C LYS A 56 12.05 0.71 10.99
N ALA A 57 11.38 -0.12 10.19
CA ALA A 57 9.97 -0.45 10.38
C ALA A 57 9.75 -1.17 11.72
N LYS A 58 10.62 -2.12 12.07
CA LYS A 58 10.56 -2.84 13.35
C LYS A 58 10.77 -1.90 14.56
N ILE A 59 11.68 -0.95 14.49
CA ILE A 59 11.87 0.06 15.54
C ILE A 59 10.60 0.89 15.73
N ARG A 60 9.97 1.30 14.64
CA ARG A 60 8.71 2.05 14.70
C ARG A 60 7.55 1.20 15.23
N GLN A 61 7.47 -0.06 14.83
CA GLN A 61 6.49 -1.01 15.38
C GLN A 61 6.65 -1.16 16.90
N ALA A 62 7.89 -1.32 17.38
CA ALA A 62 8.18 -1.40 18.81
C ALA A 62 7.72 -0.15 19.56
N TYR A 63 7.95 1.04 19.00
CA TYR A 63 7.47 2.29 19.58
C TYR A 63 5.94 2.32 19.70
N VAL A 64 5.21 1.93 18.64
CA VAL A 64 3.73 1.88 18.65
C VAL A 64 3.24 0.90 19.72
N LEU A 65 3.79 -0.31 19.76
CA LEU A 65 3.42 -1.33 20.73
C LEU A 65 3.70 -0.88 22.18
N ASN A 66 4.82 -0.16 22.42
CA ASN A 66 5.12 0.42 23.73
C ASN A 66 4.03 1.43 24.15
N ARG A 67 3.66 2.34 23.24
CA ARG A 67 2.60 3.32 23.51
C ARG A 67 1.24 2.66 23.78
N MET A 68 0.93 1.56 23.11
CA MET A 68 -0.30 0.80 23.35
C MET A 68 -0.31 0.15 24.74
N VAL A 69 0.85 -0.32 25.24
CA VAL A 69 0.96 -0.81 26.63
C VAL A 69 0.81 0.33 27.63
N GLU A 70 1.50 1.45 27.41
CA GLU A 70 1.43 2.63 28.30
C GLU A 70 0.01 3.20 28.42
N THR A 71 -0.78 3.11 27.35
CA THR A 71 -2.19 3.55 27.33
C THR A 71 -3.18 2.46 27.80
N GLY A 72 -2.68 1.29 28.21
CA GLY A 72 -3.52 0.19 28.68
C GLY A 72 -4.35 -0.52 27.59
N MET A 73 -4.04 -0.31 26.33
CA MET A 73 -4.76 -0.94 25.21
C MET A 73 -4.38 -2.42 25.03
N ILE A 74 -3.14 -2.77 25.36
CA ILE A 74 -2.63 -4.15 25.29
C ILE A 74 -1.76 -4.46 26.51
N THR A 75 -1.61 -5.74 26.81
CA THR A 75 -0.71 -6.22 27.87
C THR A 75 0.74 -6.29 27.39
N THR A 76 1.68 -6.41 28.33
CA THR A 76 3.11 -6.62 28.01
C THR A 76 3.35 -7.95 27.30
N GLU A 77 2.54 -8.95 27.59
CA GLU A 77 2.59 -10.27 26.95
C GLU A 77 2.16 -10.19 25.47
N GLU A 78 1.03 -9.53 25.22
CA GLU A 78 0.52 -9.30 23.86
C GLU A 78 1.52 -8.48 23.02
N LYS A 79 2.14 -7.44 23.60
CA LYS A 79 3.23 -6.69 22.96
C LYS A 79 4.37 -7.61 22.56
N SER A 80 4.86 -8.44 23.50
CA SER A 80 5.99 -9.34 23.29
C SER A 80 5.68 -10.35 22.18
N HIS A 81 4.49 -10.92 22.20
CA HIS A 81 4.02 -11.82 21.16
C HIS A 81 3.92 -11.12 19.79
N ALA A 82 3.30 -9.95 19.75
CA ALA A 82 3.14 -9.17 18.51
C ALA A 82 4.49 -8.76 17.90
N PHE A 83 5.46 -8.37 18.73
CA PHE A 83 6.80 -7.97 18.24
C PHE A 83 7.61 -9.16 17.70
N ARG A 84 7.51 -10.34 18.31
CA ARG A 84 8.20 -11.56 17.87
C ARG A 84 7.56 -12.19 16.65
N THR A 85 6.30 -11.90 16.38
CA THR A 85 5.59 -12.45 15.22
C THR A 85 6.27 -12.00 13.92
N GLN A 86 6.67 -12.98 13.11
CA GLN A 86 7.24 -12.71 11.80
C GLN A 86 6.14 -12.33 10.82
N LEU A 87 6.21 -11.12 10.28
CA LEU A 87 5.23 -10.61 9.32
C LEU A 87 5.57 -11.08 7.90
N LYS A 88 4.56 -11.54 7.19
CA LYS A 88 4.66 -11.87 5.76
C LYS A 88 4.12 -10.68 4.95
N TYR A 89 5.01 -10.04 4.20
CA TYR A 89 4.63 -8.91 3.36
C TYR A 89 4.32 -9.38 1.95
N ALA A 90 3.20 -8.96 1.39
CA ALA A 90 2.78 -9.28 0.04
C ALA A 90 3.80 -8.79 -1.01
N GLY A 91 4.42 -7.65 -0.80
CA GLY A 91 5.42 -7.05 -1.69
C GLY A 91 6.82 -7.67 -1.66
N LYS A 92 7.10 -8.63 -0.72
CA LYS A 92 8.40 -9.35 -0.67
C LYS A 92 8.46 -10.60 -1.56
N LYS A 93 7.35 -11.08 -2.08
CA LYS A 93 7.36 -12.08 -3.16
C LYS A 93 7.78 -11.34 -4.42
N GLY A 94 9.00 -11.63 -4.87
CA GLY A 94 9.62 -10.97 -6.00
C GLY A 94 8.66 -10.63 -7.11
N GLU A 95 8.58 -9.36 -7.39
CA GLU A 95 8.05 -8.69 -8.58
C GLU A 95 6.73 -9.14 -9.23
N LYS A 96 5.93 -9.98 -8.57
CA LYS A 96 4.60 -10.36 -9.08
C LYS A 96 3.58 -10.22 -7.97
N ALA A 97 2.97 -9.08 -7.85
CA ALA A 97 1.60 -8.75 -7.42
C ALA A 97 1.50 -7.41 -6.70
N SER A 98 1.82 -6.33 -7.31
CA SER A 98 0.95 -5.18 -7.20
C SER A 98 0.44 -4.95 -8.61
N THR A 99 -0.73 -5.47 -8.88
CA THR A 99 -1.55 -5.07 -10.03
C THR A 99 -1.94 -3.61 -9.82
N SER A 100 -0.94 -2.75 -9.79
CA SER A 100 -1.15 -1.34 -10.05
C SER A 100 -1.21 -1.27 -11.57
N PRO A 101 -2.37 -1.04 -12.18
CA PRO A 101 -2.50 -0.95 -13.65
C PRO A 101 -1.54 0.08 -14.27
N ILE A 102 -0.98 0.95 -13.43
CA ILE A 102 0.04 1.95 -13.79
C ILE A 102 1.39 1.31 -14.16
N LYS A 103 1.73 0.11 -13.62
CA LYS A 103 2.99 -0.57 -13.97
C LYS A 103 2.91 -1.33 -15.29
N ASP A 104 1.74 -1.89 -15.59
CA ASP A 104 1.58 -2.83 -16.69
C ASP A 104 1.29 -2.14 -18.03
N ALA A 105 0.77 -0.91 -18.00
CA ALA A 105 0.52 -0.08 -19.19
C ALA A 105 0.59 1.43 -18.83
N PRO A 106 1.80 1.97 -18.52
CA PRO A 106 1.94 3.31 -17.97
C PRO A 106 1.42 4.42 -18.90
N TYR A 107 1.63 4.27 -20.20
CA TYR A 107 1.17 5.23 -21.19
C TYR A 107 -0.35 5.23 -21.32
N PHE A 108 -0.97 4.06 -21.39
CA PHE A 108 -2.42 3.92 -21.44
C PHE A 108 -3.09 4.51 -20.19
N VAL A 109 -2.59 4.16 -19.02
CA VAL A 109 -3.15 4.67 -17.75
C VAL A 109 -2.99 6.18 -17.64
N SER A 110 -1.83 6.72 -18.01
CA SER A 110 -1.61 8.16 -18.05
C SER A 110 -2.55 8.86 -19.01
N HIS A 111 -2.75 8.29 -20.22
CA HIS A 111 -3.68 8.84 -21.20
C HIS A 111 -5.12 8.90 -20.66
N ILE A 112 -5.63 7.79 -20.11
CA ILE A 112 -6.97 7.73 -19.52
C ILE A 112 -7.11 8.73 -18.35
N LEU A 113 -6.11 8.78 -17.48
CA LEU A 113 -6.10 9.65 -16.30
C LEU A 113 -6.16 11.13 -16.70
N PHE A 114 -5.26 11.58 -17.56
CA PHE A 114 -5.13 13.01 -17.90
C PHE A 114 -6.14 13.48 -18.94
N LYS A 115 -6.49 12.63 -19.90
CA LYS A 115 -7.40 13.02 -21.01
C LYS A 115 -8.88 12.82 -20.68
N HIS A 116 -9.21 11.83 -19.85
CA HIS A 116 -10.60 11.44 -19.63
C HIS A 116 -11.06 11.61 -18.18
N LEU A 117 -10.29 11.13 -17.20
CA LEU A 117 -10.76 11.09 -15.82
C LEU A 117 -10.63 12.45 -15.11
N LEU A 118 -9.48 13.10 -15.19
CA LEU A 118 -9.25 14.38 -14.53
C LEU A 118 -10.17 15.50 -15.04
N PRO A 119 -10.39 15.68 -16.37
CA PRO A 119 -11.31 16.69 -16.87
C PRO A 119 -12.77 16.42 -16.50
N LYS A 120 -13.16 15.13 -16.42
CA LYS A 120 -14.57 14.74 -16.21
C LYS A 120 -14.95 14.68 -14.72
N TYR A 121 -14.07 14.21 -13.85
CA TYR A 121 -14.40 13.94 -12.46
C TYR A 121 -13.67 14.84 -11.46
N GLY A 122 -12.66 15.60 -11.90
CA GLY A 122 -11.83 16.44 -11.05
C GLY A 122 -10.82 15.64 -10.20
N ARG A 123 -9.81 16.36 -9.68
CA ARG A 123 -8.71 15.76 -8.91
C ARG A 123 -9.16 15.01 -7.66
N ASP A 124 -10.08 15.60 -6.89
CA ASP A 124 -10.49 15.02 -5.61
C ASP A 124 -11.23 13.69 -5.77
N ARG A 125 -12.12 13.59 -6.76
CA ARG A 125 -12.82 12.33 -7.05
C ARG A 125 -11.90 11.27 -7.63
N VAL A 126 -10.98 11.64 -8.48
CA VAL A 126 -10.05 10.70 -9.13
C VAL A 126 -9.06 10.13 -8.12
N TYR A 127 -8.46 10.96 -7.27
CA TYR A 127 -7.41 10.50 -6.34
C TYR A 127 -7.92 10.08 -4.95
N ARG A 128 -9.10 10.55 -4.53
CA ARG A 128 -9.63 10.31 -3.18
C ARG A 128 -11.00 9.65 -3.17
N GLY A 129 -11.69 9.62 -4.31
CA GLY A 129 -13.07 9.14 -4.42
C GLY A 129 -13.24 7.63 -4.55
N GLY A 130 -12.15 6.85 -4.56
CA GLY A 130 -12.23 5.39 -4.72
C GLY A 130 -12.79 4.93 -6.07
N LEU A 131 -12.60 5.72 -7.13
CA LEU A 131 -13.09 5.42 -8.48
C LEU A 131 -12.50 4.09 -8.97
N LYS A 132 -13.36 3.17 -9.38
CA LYS A 132 -12.98 1.94 -10.07
C LYS A 132 -13.19 2.16 -11.57
N VAL A 133 -12.12 2.04 -12.34
CA VAL A 133 -12.14 2.20 -13.79
C VAL A 133 -11.89 0.85 -14.44
N TYR A 134 -12.85 0.39 -15.21
CA TYR A 134 -12.75 -0.84 -15.99
C TYR A 134 -12.40 -0.47 -17.43
N SER A 135 -11.40 -1.13 -17.99
CA SER A 135 -10.95 -0.93 -19.37
C SER A 135 -10.98 -2.24 -20.16
N THR A 136 -10.98 -2.15 -21.47
CA THR A 136 -10.92 -3.29 -22.38
C THR A 136 -9.49 -3.55 -22.89
N ILE A 137 -8.47 -2.98 -22.20
CA ILE A 137 -7.07 -3.18 -22.59
C ILE A 137 -6.67 -4.64 -22.42
N ASP A 138 -6.04 -5.18 -23.44
CA ASP A 138 -5.35 -6.47 -23.37
C ASP A 138 -3.89 -6.21 -22.98
N LEU A 139 -3.51 -6.66 -21.78
CA LEU A 139 -2.18 -6.40 -21.23
C LEU A 139 -1.08 -7.16 -21.97
N GLU A 140 -1.37 -8.36 -22.51
CA GLU A 140 -0.38 -9.13 -23.28
C GLU A 140 -0.05 -8.45 -24.59
N LEU A 141 -1.08 -8.01 -25.31
CA LEU A 141 -0.90 -7.22 -26.54
C LEU A 141 -0.21 -5.88 -26.28
N GLN A 142 -0.52 -5.22 -25.18
CA GLN A 142 0.13 -3.96 -24.80
C GLN A 142 1.62 -4.15 -24.54
N GLN A 143 2.00 -5.17 -23.77
CA GLN A 143 3.40 -5.48 -23.48
C GLN A 143 4.18 -5.88 -24.74
N LEU A 144 3.54 -6.64 -25.62
CA LEU A 144 4.15 -7.00 -26.91
C LEU A 144 4.41 -5.75 -27.75
N ALA A 145 3.44 -4.85 -27.86
CA ALA A 145 3.59 -3.59 -28.58
C ALA A 145 4.70 -2.69 -28.00
N GLU A 146 4.75 -2.56 -26.67
CA GLU A 146 5.79 -1.78 -25.99
C GLU A 146 7.19 -2.39 -26.20
N SER A 147 7.32 -3.72 -26.20
CA SER A 147 8.59 -4.41 -26.46
C SER A 147 9.11 -4.15 -27.87
N ILE A 148 8.22 -4.13 -28.87
CA ILE A 148 8.58 -3.86 -30.27
C ILE A 148 9.06 -2.41 -30.45
N ILE A 149 8.35 -1.45 -29.83
CA ILE A 149 8.70 -0.02 -29.94
C ILE A 149 10.01 0.29 -29.19
N SER A 150 10.29 -0.36 -28.09
CA SER A 150 11.53 -0.13 -27.33
C SER A 150 12.78 -0.77 -27.93
N CYS A 151 12.63 -1.60 -28.95
CA CYS A 151 13.74 -2.18 -29.73
C CYS A 151 14.18 -1.30 -30.91
N TRP A 152 13.55 -0.16 -31.15
CA TRP A 152 13.88 0.84 -32.17
C TRP A 152 14.48 2.09 -31.50
#